data_ee92ed92eb3e1fc8aec31d99cfb8d5a6
#
_entry.id   ee92ed92eb3e1fc8aec31d99cfb8d5a6
#
_cell.length_a   1.000
_cell.length_b   1.000
_cell.length_c   1.000
_cell.angle_alpha   90.00
_cell.angle_beta   90.00
_cell.angle_gamma   90.00
#
_symmetry.space_group_name_H-M   'P 1'
#
loop_
_entity.id
_entity.type
_entity.pdbx_description
1 polymer ?
#
loop_
_entity_poly.entity_id
_entity_poly.type
_entity_poly.pdbx_seq_one_letter_code
_entity_poly.pdbx_strand_id
1 'polypeptide(L)'
;MEKEIYIKKGWLFIPVCATYGELPFGGKKNNRMLEIFCREDNSETKLFEFQIPAGEAEDETYPVSYYARFPVKQFTDKTLILRGDLRKAFFDGIRNEDVPETEEKSLRATQGEAFHRPSIHFTPQTGWMNDPNGLVYAEGVYHLYFQHNPFDVQWENMSWGHAVSRDLLHWEQKDDVLFPDETGTMFSGSGIVNDRKMLGLPEDALVFFYTAAGNNNKWSAGKQFTQRIAYSTDGGETLHKIDKGVLPTVCKENRDPKVFWHEKSGAYIMTLWLEENDFGIFRSTDLLNWEQTDRLTFKEAWECPDLVCLKDEKGNETWMFWSADGFYFWGEFDGYQFQTDGVRHAAYINKIAYAAQTYSNTGNRVISVPWLRFPNRGRNYTGAMGLPREFSVAYKNGEKVLRQEPVREYEDSRKPVYDNTMKNVRQQDTENE
;
A
#
# COMPACT_ATOMS: atom_id res chain seq x y z
N MET A 1 -12.29 -26.37 -14.32
CA MET A 1 -12.46 -25.95 -15.74
C MET A 1 -11.24 -25.19 -16.22
N GLU A 2 -11.12 -24.99 -17.54
CA GLU A 2 -9.99 -24.31 -18.16
C GLU A 2 -10.47 -23.44 -19.32
N LYS A 3 -9.81 -22.29 -19.54
CA LYS A 3 -10.00 -21.41 -20.68
C LYS A 3 -8.64 -20.96 -21.22
N GLU A 4 -8.43 -21.16 -22.51
CA GLU A 4 -7.28 -20.65 -23.24
C GLU A 4 -7.61 -19.30 -23.87
N ILE A 5 -6.70 -18.33 -23.73
CA ILE A 5 -6.85 -16.99 -24.30
C ILE A 5 -5.53 -16.59 -24.97
N TYR A 6 -5.55 -16.39 -26.26
CA TYR A 6 -4.44 -15.77 -26.98
C TYR A 6 -4.48 -14.26 -26.78
N ILE A 7 -3.43 -13.71 -26.17
CA ILE A 7 -3.39 -12.31 -25.73
C ILE A 7 -3.06 -11.38 -26.91
N LYS A 8 -4.00 -10.49 -27.21
CA LYS A 8 -3.88 -9.44 -28.24
C LYS A 8 -4.06 -8.04 -27.70
N LYS A 9 -4.56 -7.93 -26.45
CA LYS A 9 -4.98 -6.68 -25.81
C LYS A 9 -4.34 -6.56 -24.45
N GLY A 10 -4.27 -5.33 -23.92
CA GLY A 10 -3.52 -5.01 -22.73
C GLY A 10 -4.09 -5.60 -21.45
N TRP A 11 -5.39 -5.93 -21.38
CA TRP A 11 -6.02 -6.38 -20.14
C TRP A 11 -6.88 -7.63 -20.32
N LEU A 12 -6.95 -8.42 -19.25
CA LEU A 12 -8.06 -9.34 -19.01
C LEU A 12 -9.07 -8.66 -18.08
N PHE A 13 -10.32 -8.64 -18.50
CA PHE A 13 -11.47 -8.30 -17.67
C PHE A 13 -12.01 -9.59 -17.06
N ILE A 14 -11.76 -9.76 -15.77
CA ILE A 14 -12.14 -10.97 -15.00
C ILE A 14 -13.40 -10.66 -14.20
N PRO A 15 -14.51 -11.40 -14.37
CA PRO A 15 -15.74 -11.16 -13.64
C PRO A 15 -15.55 -11.45 -12.14
N VAL A 16 -16.10 -10.62 -11.28
CA VAL A 16 -16.03 -10.75 -9.82
C VAL A 16 -17.43 -10.74 -9.23
N CYS A 17 -17.73 -11.76 -8.43
CA CYS A 17 -18.89 -11.80 -7.55
C CYS A 17 -18.45 -11.32 -6.17
N ALA A 18 -18.60 -10.01 -5.89
CA ALA A 18 -18.08 -9.41 -4.68
C ALA A 18 -18.78 -9.95 -3.41
N THR A 19 -17.98 -10.24 -2.40
CA THR A 19 -18.46 -10.66 -1.07
C THR A 19 -18.80 -9.43 -0.23
N TYR A 20 -20.01 -8.92 -0.36
CA TYR A 20 -20.47 -7.78 0.43
C TYR A 20 -20.74 -8.17 1.89
N GLY A 21 -20.56 -7.22 2.79
CA GLY A 21 -20.85 -7.35 4.22
C GLY A 21 -19.76 -6.79 5.11
N GLU A 22 -20.05 -6.73 6.42
CA GLU A 22 -19.11 -6.30 7.46
C GLU A 22 -18.35 -7.51 8.02
N LEU A 23 -17.61 -8.22 7.18
CA LEU A 23 -16.76 -9.29 7.67
C LEU A 23 -15.41 -8.67 8.05
N PRO A 24 -14.97 -8.82 9.32
CA PRO A 24 -13.59 -8.56 9.66
C PRO A 24 -12.69 -9.53 8.89
N PHE A 25 -11.39 -9.26 8.86
CA PHE A 25 -10.39 -10.12 8.26
C PHE A 25 -10.69 -11.61 8.48
N GLY A 26 -10.85 -12.39 7.41
CA GLY A 26 -10.96 -13.84 7.49
C GLY A 26 -12.36 -14.44 7.71
N GLY A 27 -13.45 -13.74 7.41
CA GLY A 27 -14.80 -14.35 7.36
C GLY A 27 -14.85 -15.56 6.42
N LYS A 28 -15.84 -16.47 6.63
CA LYS A 28 -16.04 -17.64 5.74
C LYS A 28 -16.26 -17.17 4.31
N LYS A 29 -15.26 -17.41 3.46
CA LYS A 29 -15.31 -17.07 2.05
C LYS A 29 -15.53 -18.34 1.23
N ASN A 30 -16.48 -18.30 0.31
CA ASN A 30 -16.64 -19.36 -0.68
C ASN A 30 -15.70 -19.09 -1.89
N ASN A 31 -14.40 -19.06 -1.60
CA ASN A 31 -13.41 -18.81 -2.64
C ASN A 31 -12.96 -20.10 -3.33
N ARG A 32 -12.63 -19.98 -4.60
CA ARG A 32 -12.00 -21.01 -5.42
C ARG A 32 -10.71 -20.49 -6.02
N MET A 33 -9.80 -21.40 -6.24
CA MET A 33 -8.50 -21.10 -6.85
C MET A 33 -8.67 -20.83 -8.34
N LEU A 34 -8.09 -19.73 -8.81
CA LEU A 34 -7.81 -19.45 -10.21
C LEU A 34 -6.29 -19.44 -10.38
N GLU A 35 -5.79 -20.30 -11.25
CA GLU A 35 -4.39 -20.36 -11.64
C GLU A 35 -4.25 -19.87 -13.08
N ILE A 36 -3.21 -19.08 -13.35
CA ILE A 36 -2.92 -18.57 -14.70
C ILE A 36 -1.54 -19.05 -15.11
N PHE A 37 -1.48 -19.71 -16.26
CA PHE A 37 -0.25 -20.22 -16.84
C PHE A 37 0.02 -19.53 -18.19
N CYS A 38 1.28 -19.42 -18.57
CA CYS A 38 1.70 -19.09 -19.91
C CYS A 38 2.12 -20.36 -20.64
N ARG A 39 1.61 -20.57 -21.85
CA ARG A 39 2.05 -21.68 -22.70
C ARG A 39 3.10 -21.17 -23.68
N GLU A 40 4.26 -21.78 -23.66
CA GLU A 40 5.35 -21.60 -24.63
C GLU A 40 5.74 -22.98 -25.18
N ASP A 41 5.66 -23.15 -26.48
CA ASP A 41 5.86 -24.44 -27.15
C ASP A 41 4.98 -25.55 -26.52
N ASN A 42 5.59 -26.54 -25.88
CA ASN A 42 4.90 -27.66 -25.21
C ASN A 42 4.99 -27.58 -23.67
N SER A 43 5.39 -26.44 -23.11
CA SER A 43 5.52 -26.22 -21.67
C SER A 43 4.51 -25.21 -21.15
N GLU A 44 4.07 -25.39 -19.93
CA GLU A 44 3.21 -24.46 -19.20
C GLU A 44 3.98 -23.96 -17.97
N THR A 45 4.11 -22.65 -17.86
CA THR A 45 4.71 -21.99 -16.70
C THR A 45 3.63 -21.28 -15.92
N LYS A 46 3.46 -21.59 -14.64
CA LYS A 46 2.53 -20.90 -13.74
C LYS A 46 3.02 -19.47 -13.50
N LEU A 47 2.14 -18.52 -13.72
CA LEU A 47 2.40 -17.10 -13.59
C LEU A 47 1.75 -16.49 -12.35
N PHE A 48 0.50 -16.90 -12.06
CA PHE A 48 -0.32 -16.29 -11.01
C PHE A 48 -1.25 -17.31 -10.37
N GLU A 49 -1.63 -17.03 -9.12
CA GLU A 49 -2.60 -17.77 -8.35
C GLU A 49 -3.46 -16.79 -7.55
N PHE A 50 -4.79 -16.89 -7.69
CA PHE A 50 -5.73 -16.02 -7.00
C PHE A 50 -6.90 -16.79 -6.41
N GLN A 51 -7.39 -16.31 -5.25
CA GLN A 51 -8.63 -16.75 -4.64
C GLN A 51 -9.78 -15.92 -5.22
N ILE A 52 -10.73 -16.56 -5.90
CA ILE A 52 -11.88 -15.92 -6.54
C ILE A 52 -13.16 -16.33 -5.82
N PRO A 53 -14.05 -15.39 -5.42
CA PRO A 53 -15.35 -15.74 -4.89
C PRO A 53 -16.17 -16.57 -5.89
N ALA A 54 -16.68 -17.72 -5.48
CA ALA A 54 -17.42 -18.62 -6.37
C ALA A 54 -18.86 -18.18 -6.65
N GLY A 55 -19.38 -17.23 -5.85
CA GLY A 55 -20.82 -16.88 -5.86
C GLY A 55 -21.69 -17.92 -5.17
N GLU A 56 -22.90 -17.51 -4.73
CA GLU A 56 -23.86 -18.38 -4.03
C GLU A 56 -24.99 -18.89 -4.94
N ALA A 57 -24.98 -18.59 -6.24
CA ALA A 57 -26.07 -19.00 -7.12
C ALA A 57 -26.19 -20.53 -7.21
N GLU A 58 -27.40 -21.03 -7.15
CA GLU A 58 -27.70 -22.47 -7.32
C GLU A 58 -27.71 -22.89 -8.79
N ASP A 59 -27.81 -21.93 -9.71
CA ASP A 59 -27.84 -22.14 -11.14
C ASP A 59 -26.44 -22.11 -11.80
N GLU A 60 -26.38 -22.35 -13.10
CA GLU A 60 -25.15 -22.34 -13.87
C GLU A 60 -24.59 -20.92 -14.12
N THR A 61 -25.27 -19.88 -13.63
CA THR A 61 -24.84 -18.49 -13.81
C THR A 61 -23.70 -18.13 -12.84
N TYR A 62 -22.98 -17.08 -13.15
CA TYR A 62 -22.02 -16.44 -12.24
C TYR A 62 -22.44 -14.98 -12.06
N PRO A 63 -22.90 -14.60 -10.87
CA PRO A 63 -23.34 -13.23 -10.62
C PRO A 63 -22.14 -12.29 -10.65
N VAL A 64 -22.18 -11.29 -11.52
CA VAL A 64 -21.08 -10.34 -11.70
C VAL A 64 -21.43 -9.02 -11.01
N SER A 65 -20.62 -8.65 -10.00
CA SER A 65 -20.70 -7.36 -9.33
C SER A 65 -19.92 -6.29 -10.08
N TYR A 66 -18.72 -6.66 -10.56
CA TYR A 66 -17.84 -5.83 -11.37
C TYR A 66 -16.84 -6.71 -12.13
N TYR A 67 -16.05 -6.09 -13.00
CA TYR A 67 -14.92 -6.73 -13.66
C TYR A 67 -13.61 -6.20 -13.09
N ALA A 68 -12.75 -7.09 -12.59
CA ALA A 68 -11.37 -6.76 -12.26
C ALA A 68 -10.56 -6.61 -13.54
N ARG A 69 -9.80 -5.51 -13.64
CA ARG A 69 -8.89 -5.27 -14.75
C ARG A 69 -7.51 -5.81 -14.40
N PHE A 70 -7.07 -6.85 -15.10
CA PHE A 70 -5.80 -7.51 -14.85
C PHE A 70 -4.82 -7.25 -16.02
N PRO A 71 -3.66 -6.61 -15.79
CA PRO A 71 -2.73 -6.24 -16.86
C PRO A 71 -2.02 -7.48 -17.43
N VAL A 72 -2.06 -7.62 -18.76
CA VAL A 72 -1.45 -8.76 -19.47
C VAL A 72 -0.63 -8.34 -20.70
N LYS A 73 -0.34 -7.05 -20.86
CA LYS A 73 0.38 -6.50 -22.00
C LYS A 73 1.75 -7.17 -22.22
N GLN A 74 2.45 -7.56 -21.16
CA GLN A 74 3.74 -8.28 -21.19
C GLN A 74 3.63 -9.70 -21.79
N PHE A 75 2.40 -10.22 -21.93
CA PHE A 75 2.11 -11.53 -22.52
C PHE A 75 1.50 -11.41 -23.93
N THR A 76 1.62 -10.24 -24.57
CA THR A 76 1.15 -10.06 -25.96
C THR A 76 1.76 -11.14 -26.87
N ASP A 77 0.94 -11.70 -27.76
CA ASP A 77 1.26 -12.80 -28.68
C ASP A 77 1.57 -14.15 -28.01
N LYS A 78 1.23 -14.29 -26.72
CA LYS A 78 1.29 -15.57 -25.98
C LYS A 78 -0.10 -16.10 -25.67
N THR A 79 -0.20 -17.39 -25.38
CA THR A 79 -1.43 -18.02 -24.90
C THR A 79 -1.39 -18.14 -23.39
N LEU A 80 -2.35 -17.52 -22.71
CA LEU A 80 -2.61 -17.73 -21.30
C LEU A 80 -3.68 -18.81 -21.11
N ILE A 81 -3.44 -19.67 -20.12
CA ILE A 81 -4.35 -20.73 -19.70
C ILE A 81 -4.84 -20.39 -18.31
N LEU A 82 -6.14 -20.17 -18.18
CA LEU A 82 -6.80 -19.90 -16.92
C LEU A 82 -7.47 -21.19 -16.45
N ARG A 83 -7.09 -21.70 -15.29
CA ARG A 83 -7.53 -22.98 -14.74
C ARG A 83 -8.07 -22.82 -13.33
N GLY A 84 -9.20 -23.45 -13.02
CA GLY A 84 -9.76 -23.39 -11.65
C GLY A 84 -11.03 -24.22 -11.48
N ASP A 85 -11.41 -24.39 -10.21
CA ASP A 85 -12.71 -25.01 -9.83
C ASP A 85 -13.80 -23.94 -9.73
N LEU A 86 -14.04 -23.26 -10.86
CA LEU A 86 -15.04 -22.22 -11.06
C LEU A 86 -16.04 -22.63 -12.13
N ARG A 87 -17.22 -22.02 -12.13
CA ARG A 87 -18.30 -22.32 -13.08
C ARG A 87 -17.91 -21.95 -14.52
N LYS A 88 -18.54 -22.59 -15.48
CA LYS A 88 -18.35 -22.27 -16.91
C LYS A 88 -18.65 -20.80 -17.19
N ALA A 89 -19.73 -20.26 -16.64
CA ALA A 89 -20.12 -18.86 -16.81
C ALA A 89 -19.05 -17.85 -16.34
N PHE A 90 -18.26 -18.17 -15.32
CA PHE A 90 -17.11 -17.36 -14.91
C PHE A 90 -16.08 -17.28 -16.06
N PHE A 91 -15.67 -18.44 -16.60
CA PHE A 91 -14.68 -18.48 -17.68
C PHE A 91 -15.21 -17.84 -18.97
N ASP A 92 -16.50 -18.04 -19.30
CA ASP A 92 -17.15 -17.41 -20.46
C ASP A 92 -17.15 -15.88 -20.32
N GLY A 93 -17.28 -15.36 -19.10
CA GLY A 93 -17.27 -13.92 -18.80
C GLY A 93 -15.91 -13.24 -18.91
N ILE A 94 -14.80 -13.99 -18.96
CA ILE A 94 -13.44 -13.40 -19.07
C ILE A 94 -13.21 -12.91 -20.49
N ARG A 95 -12.72 -11.66 -20.64
CA ARG A 95 -12.50 -11.01 -21.95
C ARG A 95 -11.10 -10.43 -22.01
N ASN A 96 -10.44 -10.50 -23.18
CA ASN A 96 -9.19 -9.81 -23.47
C ASN A 96 -9.52 -8.59 -24.34
N GLU A 97 -9.44 -7.39 -23.75
CA GLU A 97 -9.87 -6.13 -24.37
C GLU A 97 -8.91 -5.00 -24.05
N ASP A 98 -8.91 -3.96 -24.90
CA ASP A 98 -8.37 -2.63 -24.56
C ASP A 98 -9.55 -1.72 -24.20
N VAL A 99 -9.28 -0.74 -23.34
CA VAL A 99 -10.25 0.29 -23.03
C VAL A 99 -9.96 1.52 -23.90
N PRO A 100 -10.95 2.10 -24.58
CA PRO A 100 -10.77 3.36 -25.30
C PRO A 100 -10.21 4.44 -24.34
N GLU A 101 -9.28 5.27 -24.81
CA GLU A 101 -8.62 6.30 -24.00
C GLU A 101 -9.60 7.22 -23.26
N THR A 102 -10.75 7.53 -23.89
CA THR A 102 -11.82 8.33 -23.30
C THR A 102 -12.54 7.64 -22.15
N GLU A 103 -12.71 6.32 -22.21
CA GLU A 103 -13.30 5.51 -21.15
C GLU A 103 -12.27 5.21 -20.06
N GLU A 104 -10.99 5.08 -20.43
CA GLU A 104 -9.91 4.83 -19.51
C GLU A 104 -9.79 5.91 -18.44
N LYS A 105 -9.92 7.19 -18.80
CA LYS A 105 -9.93 8.30 -17.84
C LYS A 105 -11.10 8.22 -16.86
N SER A 106 -12.29 7.81 -17.33
CA SER A 106 -13.47 7.61 -16.48
C SER A 106 -13.31 6.42 -15.55
N LEU A 107 -12.76 5.32 -16.05
CA LEU A 107 -12.50 4.11 -15.27
C LEU A 107 -11.39 4.32 -14.23
N ARG A 108 -10.45 5.22 -14.50
CA ARG A 108 -9.36 5.58 -13.56
C ARG A 108 -9.79 6.63 -12.53
N ALA A 109 -11.00 7.18 -12.62
CA ALA A 109 -11.53 8.12 -11.64
C ALA A 109 -11.77 7.41 -10.29
N THR A 110 -11.11 7.90 -9.24
CA THR A 110 -11.13 7.32 -7.90
C THR A 110 -11.77 8.24 -6.86
N GLN A 111 -12.28 9.40 -7.30
CA GLN A 111 -12.85 10.45 -6.48
C GLN A 111 -14.08 11.07 -7.16
N GLY A 112 -14.92 11.74 -6.35
CA GLY A 112 -16.07 12.52 -6.82
C GLY A 112 -17.42 11.78 -6.79
N GLU A 113 -18.46 12.39 -7.37
CA GLU A 113 -19.85 11.90 -7.30
C GLU A 113 -20.10 10.57 -8.00
N ALA A 114 -19.30 10.26 -9.01
CA ALA A 114 -19.38 8.98 -9.70
C ALA A 114 -19.16 7.84 -8.67
N PHE A 115 -20.10 6.92 -8.60
CA PHE A 115 -20.02 5.72 -7.75
C PHE A 115 -20.02 5.98 -6.23
N HIS A 116 -20.54 7.11 -5.77
CA HIS A 116 -20.56 7.49 -4.34
C HIS A 116 -19.17 7.49 -3.69
N ARG A 117 -18.17 7.99 -4.40
CA ARG A 117 -16.79 8.11 -3.90
C ARG A 117 -16.59 9.36 -3.06
N PRO A 118 -15.69 9.33 -2.06
CA PRO A 118 -15.29 10.52 -1.34
C PRO A 118 -14.65 11.55 -2.29
N SER A 119 -14.92 12.84 -2.06
CA SER A 119 -14.37 13.91 -2.91
C SER A 119 -12.89 14.19 -2.69
N ILE A 120 -12.36 13.87 -1.49
CA ILE A 120 -11.00 14.22 -1.06
C ILE A 120 -10.14 13.04 -0.65
N HIS A 121 -10.71 11.83 -0.57
CA HIS A 121 -9.96 10.62 -0.23
C HIS A 121 -9.77 9.75 -1.46
N PHE A 122 -8.56 9.28 -1.66
CA PHE A 122 -8.31 8.24 -2.66
C PHE A 122 -8.99 6.94 -2.24
N THR A 123 -9.65 6.27 -3.19
CA THR A 123 -10.23 4.93 -3.05
C THR A 123 -9.85 4.09 -4.26
N PRO A 124 -9.69 2.76 -4.14
CA PRO A 124 -9.46 1.94 -5.33
C PRO A 124 -10.68 1.97 -6.24
N GLN A 125 -10.49 1.77 -7.54
CA GLN A 125 -11.61 1.69 -8.50
C GLN A 125 -12.57 0.57 -8.12
N THR A 126 -12.02 -0.59 -7.83
CA THR A 126 -12.74 -1.79 -7.35
C THR A 126 -11.87 -2.55 -6.37
N GLY A 127 -12.45 -3.50 -5.65
CA GLY A 127 -11.71 -4.40 -4.80
C GLY A 127 -11.42 -3.85 -3.40
N TRP A 128 -10.56 -4.55 -2.69
CA TRP A 128 -10.12 -4.21 -1.33
C TRP A 128 -8.84 -3.40 -1.36
N MET A 129 -8.74 -2.41 -0.49
CA MET A 129 -7.52 -1.66 -0.22
C MET A 129 -7.25 -1.57 1.28
N ASN A 130 -5.97 -1.73 1.67
CA ASN A 130 -5.49 -1.40 3.01
C ASN A 130 -4.22 -0.52 2.94
N ASP A 131 -3.10 -0.93 3.51
CA ASP A 131 -1.92 -0.11 3.78
C ASP A 131 -1.39 0.66 2.57
N PRO A 132 -0.98 1.93 2.73
CA PRO A 132 -0.14 2.61 1.75
C PRO A 132 1.23 1.95 1.70
N ASN A 133 1.77 1.79 0.50
CA ASN A 133 3.05 1.15 0.22
C ASN A 133 3.89 2.01 -0.70
N GLY A 134 5.20 1.81 -0.68
CA GLY A 134 6.10 2.33 -1.69
C GLY A 134 5.99 3.84 -1.92
N LEU A 135 5.63 4.60 -0.89
CA LEU A 135 5.42 6.05 -0.99
C LEU A 135 6.72 6.75 -1.37
N VAL A 136 6.81 7.23 -2.61
CA VAL A 136 7.98 7.91 -3.14
C VAL A 136 7.59 9.09 -4.02
N TYR A 137 8.33 10.19 -3.90
CA TYR A 137 8.22 11.35 -4.78
C TYR A 137 9.36 11.31 -5.78
N ALA A 138 9.04 11.27 -7.06
CA ALA A 138 10.03 11.21 -8.12
C ALA A 138 9.55 12.03 -9.35
N GLU A 139 10.42 12.81 -9.95
CA GLU A 139 10.17 13.55 -11.20
C GLU A 139 8.88 14.40 -11.20
N GLY A 140 8.54 15.00 -10.05
CA GLY A 140 7.33 15.82 -9.91
C GLY A 140 6.05 15.03 -9.72
N VAL A 141 6.15 13.73 -9.41
CA VAL A 141 5.03 12.81 -9.21
C VAL A 141 5.11 12.16 -7.84
N TYR A 142 4.03 12.16 -7.10
CA TYR A 142 3.82 11.37 -5.90
C TYR A 142 3.27 10.01 -6.29
N HIS A 143 4.02 8.94 -6.00
CA HIS A 143 3.58 7.57 -6.20
C HIS A 143 2.97 7.05 -4.89
N LEU A 144 1.78 6.53 -4.97
CA LEU A 144 1.08 5.82 -3.91
C LEU A 144 0.84 4.38 -4.40
N TYR A 145 1.62 3.45 -3.91
CA TYR A 145 1.25 2.05 -4.00
C TYR A 145 0.41 1.70 -2.78
N PHE A 146 -0.35 0.62 -2.87
CA PHE A 146 -1.23 0.22 -1.77
C PHE A 146 -1.51 -1.27 -1.83
N GLN A 147 -1.77 -1.87 -0.67
CA GLN A 147 -2.25 -3.24 -0.59
C GLN A 147 -3.59 -3.35 -1.29
N HIS A 148 -3.69 -4.26 -2.26
CA HIS A 148 -4.86 -4.40 -3.12
C HIS A 148 -5.26 -5.85 -3.33
N ASN A 149 -6.57 -6.12 -3.27
CA ASN A 149 -7.18 -7.32 -3.81
C ASN A 149 -8.17 -6.92 -4.89
N PRO A 150 -7.84 -7.04 -6.19
CA PRO A 150 -8.74 -6.66 -7.27
C PRO A 150 -9.93 -7.63 -7.45
N PHE A 151 -9.87 -8.82 -6.86
CA PHE A 151 -10.83 -9.91 -7.10
C PHE A 151 -11.90 -10.09 -6.01
N ASP A 152 -11.91 -9.26 -4.99
CA ASP A 152 -12.99 -9.16 -4.01
C ASP A 152 -12.91 -7.82 -3.25
N VAL A 153 -14.00 -7.40 -2.66
CA VAL A 153 -14.07 -6.27 -1.72
C VAL A 153 -13.63 -6.64 -0.29
N GLN A 154 -13.10 -7.85 -0.12
CA GLN A 154 -12.55 -8.40 1.13
C GLN A 154 -11.04 -8.62 1.01
N TRP A 155 -10.37 -8.64 2.16
CA TRP A 155 -8.94 -8.91 2.26
C TRP A 155 -8.60 -10.31 1.74
N GLU A 156 -7.81 -10.41 0.70
CA GLU A 156 -7.23 -11.64 0.11
C GLU A 156 -6.23 -11.22 -0.98
N ASN A 157 -5.48 -12.15 -1.57
CA ASN A 157 -4.65 -11.97 -2.78
C ASN A 157 -3.72 -10.76 -2.74
N MET A 158 -3.18 -10.40 -1.57
CA MET A 158 -2.43 -9.16 -1.40
C MET A 158 -1.43 -8.93 -2.52
N SER A 159 -1.73 -7.90 -3.28
CA SER A 159 -0.98 -7.36 -4.41
C SER A 159 -0.68 -5.89 -4.14
N TRP A 160 0.13 -5.25 -4.96
CA TRP A 160 0.29 -3.81 -4.91
C TRP A 160 -0.47 -3.14 -6.06
N GLY A 161 -1.51 -2.38 -5.72
CA GLY A 161 -2.10 -1.38 -6.59
C GLY A 161 -1.20 -0.16 -6.68
N HIS A 162 -1.40 0.67 -7.72
CA HIS A 162 -0.63 1.88 -7.94
C HIS A 162 -1.53 3.06 -8.28
N ALA A 163 -1.22 4.22 -7.73
CA ALA A 163 -1.83 5.50 -8.06
C ALA A 163 -0.78 6.60 -8.07
N VAL A 164 -1.03 7.64 -8.87
CA VAL A 164 -0.12 8.78 -8.99
C VAL A 164 -0.87 10.10 -8.79
N SER A 165 -0.15 11.10 -8.28
CA SER A 165 -0.64 12.47 -8.14
C SER A 165 0.51 13.47 -8.34
N ARG A 166 0.19 14.66 -8.85
CA ARG A 166 1.13 15.78 -8.91
C ARG A 166 0.95 16.78 -7.78
N ASP A 167 -0.16 16.64 -7.02
CA ASP A 167 -0.58 17.62 -6.01
C ASP A 167 -1.10 16.96 -4.72
N LEU A 168 -0.97 15.64 -4.56
CA LEU A 168 -1.46 14.89 -3.39
C LEU A 168 -3.00 14.93 -3.20
N LEU A 169 -3.74 15.56 -4.10
CA LEU A 169 -5.20 15.76 -4.02
C LEU A 169 -5.93 15.03 -5.13
N HIS A 170 -5.42 15.14 -6.35
CA HIS A 170 -6.01 14.51 -7.54
C HIS A 170 -5.20 13.28 -7.89
N TRP A 171 -5.83 12.13 -7.75
CA TRP A 171 -5.20 10.83 -7.93
C TRP A 171 -5.68 10.13 -9.19
N GLU A 172 -4.75 9.57 -9.91
CA GLU A 172 -5.00 8.66 -11.04
C GLU A 172 -4.54 7.26 -10.66
N GLN A 173 -5.46 6.30 -10.59
CA GLN A 173 -5.09 4.90 -10.38
C GLN A 173 -4.54 4.31 -11.68
N LYS A 174 -3.40 3.67 -11.57
CA LYS A 174 -2.72 2.87 -12.60
C LYS A 174 -3.09 1.39 -12.49
N ASP A 175 -2.41 0.56 -13.25
CA ASP A 175 -2.53 -0.89 -13.10
C ASP A 175 -1.83 -1.37 -11.84
N ASP A 176 -2.27 -2.53 -11.33
CA ASP A 176 -1.55 -3.23 -10.27
C ASP A 176 -0.20 -3.71 -10.80
N VAL A 177 0.84 -3.65 -9.96
CA VAL A 177 2.23 -3.81 -10.41
C VAL A 177 2.99 -4.94 -9.74
N LEU A 178 2.50 -5.45 -8.59
CA LEU A 178 3.17 -6.52 -7.85
C LEU A 178 2.13 -7.56 -7.41
N PHE A 179 2.30 -8.78 -7.87
CA PHE A 179 1.32 -9.87 -7.69
C PHE A 179 1.89 -11.03 -6.89
N PRO A 180 1.02 -11.79 -6.18
CA PRO A 180 1.38 -13.04 -5.53
C PRO A 180 2.14 -13.99 -6.47
N ASP A 181 3.12 -14.70 -5.91
CA ASP A 181 3.90 -15.72 -6.59
C ASP A 181 4.20 -16.90 -5.65
N GLU A 182 5.15 -17.76 -6.05
CA GLU A 182 5.62 -18.89 -5.26
C GLU A 182 6.35 -18.49 -3.97
N THR A 183 6.68 -17.20 -3.78
CA THR A 183 7.31 -16.71 -2.55
C THR A 183 6.31 -16.24 -1.51
N GLY A 184 5.07 -15.99 -1.91
CA GLY A 184 3.98 -15.56 -1.05
C GLY A 184 3.07 -14.52 -1.69
N THR A 185 2.19 -13.93 -0.87
CA THR A 185 1.47 -12.72 -1.23
C THR A 185 2.33 -11.50 -0.95
N MET A 186 2.06 -10.38 -1.62
CA MET A 186 2.89 -9.17 -1.58
C MET A 186 2.40 -8.24 -0.48
N PHE A 187 2.99 -8.37 0.71
CA PHE A 187 2.66 -7.54 1.87
C PHE A 187 3.33 -6.16 1.79
N SER A 188 3.06 -5.34 2.78
CA SER A 188 3.44 -3.93 2.84
C SER A 188 4.94 -3.70 2.76
N GLY A 189 5.29 -2.49 2.37
CA GLY A 189 6.67 -2.09 2.21
C GLY A 189 6.82 -0.64 1.74
N SER A 190 8.04 -0.22 1.45
CA SER A 190 8.40 1.16 1.15
C SER A 190 9.14 1.31 -0.17
N GLY A 191 9.32 2.55 -0.62
CA GLY A 191 10.03 2.88 -1.85
C GLY A 191 11.06 4.00 -1.63
N ILE A 192 12.12 3.98 -2.41
CA ILE A 192 13.16 5.03 -2.49
C ILE A 192 13.52 5.31 -3.94
N VAL A 193 14.08 6.48 -4.20
CA VAL A 193 14.78 6.77 -5.45
C VAL A 193 16.22 6.23 -5.36
N ASN A 194 16.73 5.68 -6.44
CA ASN A 194 18.08 5.09 -6.52
C ASN A 194 19.19 6.15 -6.72
N ASP A 195 19.07 7.32 -6.10
CA ASP A 195 19.98 8.47 -6.26
C ASP A 195 21.46 8.15 -5.99
N ARG A 196 21.73 7.02 -5.33
CA ARG A 196 23.08 6.51 -5.01
C ARG A 196 23.55 5.40 -5.94
N LYS A 197 22.84 5.14 -7.05
CA LYS A 197 23.20 4.18 -8.12
C LYS A 197 23.45 2.75 -7.61
N MET A 198 22.63 2.30 -6.68
CA MET A 198 22.74 0.97 -6.09
C MET A 198 22.23 -0.10 -7.08
N LEU A 199 22.55 -1.37 -6.79
CA LEU A 199 22.06 -2.54 -7.51
C LEU A 199 22.39 -2.58 -9.01
N GLY A 200 23.31 -1.72 -9.50
CA GLY A 200 23.61 -1.59 -10.93
C GLY A 200 22.48 -0.95 -11.75
N LEU A 201 21.50 -0.32 -11.07
CA LEU A 201 20.38 0.36 -11.69
C LEU A 201 20.69 1.86 -11.96
N PRO A 202 19.98 2.50 -12.89
CA PRO A 202 20.03 3.95 -13.09
C PRO A 202 19.72 4.76 -11.83
N GLU A 203 20.19 6.02 -11.76
CA GLU A 203 19.98 6.89 -10.59
C GLU A 203 18.51 7.35 -10.42
N ASP A 204 17.73 7.35 -11.48
CA ASP A 204 16.30 7.66 -11.51
C ASP A 204 15.40 6.45 -11.29
N ALA A 205 15.97 5.23 -11.19
CA ALA A 205 15.22 4.03 -10.88
C ALA A 205 14.54 4.16 -9.50
N LEU A 206 13.34 3.61 -9.40
CA LEU A 206 12.64 3.46 -8.13
C LEU A 206 12.94 2.06 -7.57
N VAL A 207 13.30 1.98 -6.30
CA VAL A 207 13.59 0.72 -5.61
C VAL A 207 12.62 0.53 -4.47
N PHE A 208 11.98 -0.63 -4.43
CA PHE A 208 10.93 -0.97 -3.47
C PHE A 208 11.35 -2.15 -2.62
N PHE A 209 11.06 -2.05 -1.34
CA PHE A 209 11.25 -3.11 -0.35
C PHE A 209 9.88 -3.60 0.09
N TYR A 210 9.63 -4.90 0.03
CA TYR A 210 8.35 -5.49 0.39
C TYR A 210 8.53 -6.81 1.12
N THR A 211 7.50 -7.22 1.83
CA THR A 211 7.45 -8.55 2.44
C THR A 211 6.77 -9.52 1.48
N ALA A 212 7.47 -10.59 1.09
CA ALA A 212 6.84 -11.77 0.54
C ALA A 212 6.33 -12.64 1.69
N ALA A 213 5.01 -12.67 1.88
CA ALA A 213 4.36 -13.40 2.95
C ALA A 213 4.19 -14.87 2.57
N GLY A 214 5.25 -15.66 2.74
CA GLY A 214 5.24 -17.10 2.48
C GLY A 214 4.17 -17.82 3.30
N ASN A 215 3.69 -18.95 2.78
CA ASN A 215 2.58 -19.73 3.37
C ASN A 215 1.24 -19.00 3.47
N ASN A 216 1.09 -17.82 2.82
CA ASN A 216 -0.14 -17.04 2.79
C ASN A 216 -1.00 -17.28 1.52
N ASN A 217 -0.47 -18.00 0.56
CA ASN A 217 -1.19 -18.57 -0.58
C ASN A 217 -0.79 -20.05 -0.73
N LYS A 218 -1.55 -20.78 -1.54
CA LYS A 218 -1.29 -22.22 -1.72
C LYS A 218 0.03 -22.48 -2.43
N TRP A 219 0.41 -21.61 -3.36
CA TRP A 219 1.66 -21.75 -4.14
C TRP A 219 2.92 -21.59 -3.27
N SER A 220 2.86 -20.77 -2.24
CA SER A 220 3.98 -20.59 -1.29
C SER A 220 3.89 -21.47 -0.03
N ALA A 221 3.07 -22.53 -0.05
CA ALA A 221 2.88 -23.38 1.13
C ALA A 221 4.21 -23.86 1.71
N GLY A 222 4.39 -23.68 3.02
CA GLY A 222 5.60 -24.05 3.77
C GLY A 222 6.76 -23.05 3.67
N LYS A 223 6.65 -21.99 2.89
CA LYS A 223 7.65 -20.90 2.86
C LYS A 223 7.45 -19.92 4.01
N GLN A 224 8.50 -19.20 4.35
CA GLN A 224 8.51 -18.22 5.43
C GLN A 224 8.39 -16.80 4.86
N PHE A 225 8.09 -15.84 5.74
CA PHE A 225 8.13 -14.41 5.41
C PHE A 225 9.59 -13.97 5.17
N THR A 226 9.81 -13.28 4.06
CA THR A 226 11.12 -12.75 3.69
C THR A 226 10.98 -11.32 3.17
N GLN A 227 12.00 -10.48 3.40
CA GLN A 227 12.03 -9.15 2.81
C GLN A 227 12.72 -9.23 1.46
N ARG A 228 12.15 -8.53 0.47
CA ARG A 228 12.55 -8.58 -0.94
C ARG A 228 12.61 -7.21 -1.56
N ILE A 229 13.25 -7.14 -2.73
CA ILE A 229 13.35 -5.94 -3.54
C ILE A 229 12.61 -6.13 -4.86
N ALA A 230 11.91 -5.08 -5.27
CA ALA A 230 11.51 -4.85 -6.65
C ALA A 230 12.02 -3.48 -7.11
N TYR A 231 12.12 -3.27 -8.41
CA TYR A 231 12.56 -1.99 -8.97
C TYR A 231 11.76 -1.63 -10.22
N SER A 232 11.77 -0.35 -10.54
CA SER A 232 11.21 0.20 -11.77
C SER A 232 12.25 1.10 -12.45
N THR A 233 12.30 1.03 -13.77
CA THR A 233 13.09 1.93 -14.63
C THR A 233 12.24 2.66 -15.66
N ASP A 234 10.94 2.64 -15.49
CA ASP A 234 9.93 3.25 -16.37
C ASP A 234 9.00 4.22 -15.62
N GLY A 235 9.52 4.85 -14.55
CA GLY A 235 8.74 5.81 -13.75
C GLY A 235 7.65 5.15 -12.88
N GLY A 236 7.86 3.90 -12.45
CA GLY A 236 6.95 3.20 -11.54
C GLY A 236 5.77 2.49 -12.19
N GLU A 237 5.69 2.47 -13.53
CA GLU A 237 4.59 1.82 -14.26
C GLU A 237 4.68 0.28 -14.19
N THR A 238 5.90 -0.29 -14.14
CA THR A 238 6.13 -1.72 -13.95
C THR A 238 7.15 -1.98 -12.85
N LEU A 239 6.95 -3.05 -12.07
CA LEU A 239 7.87 -3.49 -11.04
C LEU A 239 8.50 -4.83 -11.40
N HIS A 240 9.83 -4.88 -11.39
CA HIS A 240 10.63 -6.07 -11.62
C HIS A 240 11.16 -6.61 -10.29
N LYS A 241 10.77 -7.83 -9.93
CA LYS A 241 11.24 -8.50 -8.70
C LYS A 241 12.70 -8.93 -8.86
N ILE A 242 13.50 -8.74 -7.80
CA ILE A 242 14.82 -9.36 -7.70
C ILE A 242 14.61 -10.77 -7.12
N ASP A 243 15.14 -11.77 -7.80
CA ASP A 243 14.92 -13.20 -7.46
C ASP A 243 15.41 -13.59 -6.05
N LYS A 244 16.32 -12.83 -5.47
CA LYS A 244 16.91 -13.11 -4.16
C LYS A 244 16.24 -12.30 -3.06
N GLY A 245 15.86 -12.96 -1.95
CA GLY A 245 15.50 -12.27 -0.71
C GLY A 245 16.72 -11.55 -0.12
N VAL A 246 16.51 -10.34 0.41
CA VAL A 246 17.59 -9.53 0.99
C VAL A 246 17.67 -9.66 2.51
N LEU A 247 16.55 -9.96 3.16
CA LEU A 247 16.53 -10.29 4.58
C LEU A 247 15.69 -11.57 4.77
N PRO A 248 16.28 -12.64 5.32
CA PRO A 248 15.54 -13.87 5.63
C PRO A 248 14.58 -13.63 6.80
N THR A 249 13.82 -14.65 7.13
CA THR A 249 12.98 -14.67 8.32
C THR A 249 13.81 -14.43 9.57
N VAL A 250 13.49 -13.37 10.30
CA VAL A 250 14.03 -13.06 11.62
C VAL A 250 13.11 -13.66 12.70
N CYS A 251 11.81 -13.46 12.54
CA CYS A 251 10.73 -14.02 13.34
C CYS A 251 9.67 -14.60 12.40
N LYS A 252 8.70 -15.33 12.95
CA LYS A 252 7.71 -16.07 12.15
C LYS A 252 6.99 -15.23 11.09
N GLU A 253 6.65 -13.99 11.41
CA GLU A 253 5.79 -13.14 10.57
C GLU A 253 6.36 -11.72 10.40
N ASN A 254 7.69 -11.55 10.47
CA ASN A 254 8.33 -10.26 10.32
C ASN A 254 7.97 -9.59 8.98
N ARG A 255 7.53 -8.31 9.02
CA ARG A 255 6.96 -7.60 7.87
C ARG A 255 7.06 -6.10 7.94
N ASP A 256 6.63 -5.43 6.85
CA ASP A 256 6.47 -3.99 6.69
C ASP A 256 7.80 -3.23 6.74
N PRO A 257 8.75 -3.53 5.82
CA PRO A 257 10.04 -2.87 5.80
C PRO A 257 9.89 -1.41 5.36
N LYS A 258 10.34 -0.49 6.21
CA LYS A 258 10.53 0.93 5.86
C LYS A 258 12.01 1.21 5.70
N VAL A 259 12.42 1.63 4.50
CA VAL A 259 13.81 1.88 4.16
C VAL A 259 14.04 3.36 3.84
N PHE A 260 15.13 3.92 4.37
CA PHE A 260 15.58 5.27 4.08
C PHE A 260 17.11 5.37 4.17
N TRP A 261 17.69 6.40 3.56
CA TRP A 261 19.10 6.71 3.71
C TRP A 261 19.34 7.58 4.94
N HIS A 262 20.28 7.19 5.79
CA HIS A 262 20.73 7.97 6.94
C HIS A 262 22.07 8.66 6.63
N GLU A 263 22.00 9.96 6.35
CA GLU A 263 23.12 10.76 5.84
C GLU A 263 24.33 10.73 6.81
N LYS A 264 24.08 10.92 8.11
CA LYS A 264 25.16 11.01 9.13
C LYS A 264 25.96 9.72 9.26
N SER A 265 25.34 8.55 9.12
CA SER A 265 26.04 7.25 9.22
C SER A 265 26.44 6.66 7.88
N GLY A 266 26.04 7.29 6.75
CA GLY A 266 26.38 6.84 5.41
C GLY A 266 25.85 5.44 5.08
N ALA A 267 24.59 5.14 5.47
CA ALA A 267 24.00 3.83 5.26
C ALA A 267 22.48 3.91 5.07
N TYR A 268 21.94 2.88 4.43
CA TYR A 268 20.50 2.62 4.42
C TYR A 268 20.08 1.98 5.74
N ILE A 269 18.95 2.42 6.24
CA ILE A 269 18.30 1.92 7.45
C ILE A 269 16.98 1.29 7.07
N MET A 270 16.69 0.12 7.62
CA MET A 270 15.39 -0.53 7.52
C MET A 270 14.80 -0.67 8.91
N THR A 271 13.60 -0.15 9.15
CA THR A 271 12.78 -0.55 10.29
C THR A 271 11.84 -1.66 9.85
N LEU A 272 11.61 -2.65 10.70
CA LEU A 272 10.82 -3.84 10.41
C LEU A 272 10.03 -4.25 11.65
N TRP A 273 8.74 -4.53 11.50
CA TRP A 273 8.01 -5.21 12.57
C TRP A 273 8.47 -6.67 12.65
N LEU A 274 8.73 -7.13 13.85
CA LEU A 274 9.22 -8.49 14.08
C LEU A 274 8.09 -9.41 14.55
N GLU A 275 7.67 -9.24 15.78
CA GLU A 275 6.61 -10.02 16.40
C GLU A 275 6.03 -9.26 17.61
N GLU A 276 4.78 -9.45 17.94
CA GLU A 276 4.11 -8.80 19.07
C GLU A 276 4.33 -7.28 19.11
N ASN A 277 5.10 -6.78 20.06
CA ASN A 277 5.43 -5.36 20.23
C ASN A 277 6.89 -5.04 19.87
N ASP A 278 7.57 -5.97 19.19
CA ASP A 278 8.98 -5.87 18.85
C ASP A 278 9.22 -5.39 17.42
N PHE A 279 10.19 -4.51 17.29
CA PHE A 279 10.64 -3.96 16.02
C PHE A 279 12.16 -4.10 15.90
N GLY A 280 12.64 -4.30 14.68
CA GLY A 280 14.07 -4.35 14.37
C GLY A 280 14.51 -3.10 13.62
N ILE A 281 15.73 -2.65 13.89
CA ILE A 281 16.46 -1.70 13.04
C ILE A 281 17.60 -2.48 12.39
N PHE A 282 17.68 -2.35 11.07
CA PHE A 282 18.70 -3.00 10.25
C PHE A 282 19.45 -1.96 9.44
N ARG A 283 20.72 -2.23 9.17
CA ARG A 283 21.63 -1.35 8.46
C ARG A 283 22.23 -2.05 7.25
N SER A 284 22.36 -1.34 6.12
CA SER A 284 23.00 -1.82 4.91
C SER A 284 23.75 -0.70 4.19
N THR A 285 24.83 -1.05 3.51
CA THR A 285 25.56 -0.12 2.61
C THR A 285 25.35 -0.46 1.14
N ASP A 286 24.68 -1.57 0.83
CA ASP A 286 24.52 -2.09 -0.53
C ASP A 286 23.07 -2.51 -0.88
N LEU A 287 22.11 -2.35 0.04
CA LEU A 287 20.71 -2.77 -0.05
C LEU A 287 20.49 -4.30 -0.09
N LEU A 288 21.55 -5.09 -0.24
CA LEU A 288 21.47 -6.55 -0.38
C LEU A 288 21.84 -7.29 0.91
N ASN A 289 22.73 -6.71 1.69
CA ASN A 289 23.22 -7.29 2.94
C ASN A 289 22.82 -6.39 4.10
N TRP A 290 22.06 -6.94 5.05
CA TRP A 290 21.49 -6.21 6.17
C TRP A 290 21.96 -6.80 7.49
N GLU A 291 22.40 -5.95 8.40
CA GLU A 291 22.78 -6.27 9.77
C GLU A 291 21.75 -5.68 10.73
N GLN A 292 21.23 -6.47 11.66
CA GLN A 292 20.38 -5.96 12.73
C GLN A 292 21.25 -5.23 13.74
N THR A 293 20.98 -3.93 13.95
CA THR A 293 21.74 -3.08 14.86
C THR A 293 20.97 -2.76 16.14
N ASP A 294 19.63 -2.88 16.11
CA ASP A 294 18.79 -2.62 17.29
C ASP A 294 17.53 -3.51 17.28
N ARG A 295 16.99 -3.75 18.48
CA ARG A 295 15.67 -4.35 18.70
C ARG A 295 14.93 -3.55 19.76
N LEU A 296 13.79 -3.01 19.38
CA LEU A 296 12.96 -2.13 20.19
C LEU A 296 11.69 -2.87 20.59
N THR A 297 11.26 -2.69 21.84
CA THR A 297 9.98 -3.19 22.35
C THR A 297 9.11 -2.02 22.77
N PHE A 298 8.00 -1.80 22.06
CA PHE A 298 7.06 -0.73 22.33
C PHE A 298 5.69 -1.28 22.72
N LYS A 299 5.39 -1.27 24.00
CA LYS A 299 4.13 -1.81 24.51
C LYS A 299 2.92 -1.21 23.79
N GLU A 300 2.03 -2.09 23.30
CA GLU A 300 0.81 -1.75 22.56
C GLU A 300 1.04 -1.11 21.18
N ALA A 301 2.27 -1.04 20.70
CA ALA A 301 2.58 -0.66 19.32
C ALA A 301 2.58 -1.92 18.43
N TRP A 302 2.15 -1.75 17.18
CA TRP A 302 1.90 -2.87 16.28
C TRP A 302 2.23 -2.49 14.83
N GLU A 303 2.87 -3.35 14.07
CA GLU A 303 3.07 -3.29 12.61
C GLU A 303 3.56 -1.95 12.03
N CYS A 304 3.83 -1.92 10.74
CA CYS A 304 4.11 -0.77 9.88
C CYS A 304 5.00 0.30 10.56
N PRO A 305 6.24 -0.06 10.97
CA PRO A 305 7.14 0.90 11.57
C PRO A 305 7.57 1.98 10.57
N ASP A 306 7.70 3.20 11.06
CA ASP A 306 8.39 4.28 10.35
C ASP A 306 9.34 5.00 11.32
N LEU A 307 10.48 5.45 10.83
CA LEU A 307 11.47 6.18 11.63
C LEU A 307 11.88 7.43 10.86
N VAL A 308 11.46 8.57 11.35
CA VAL A 308 11.61 9.84 10.65
C VAL A 308 12.30 10.91 11.48
N CYS A 309 13.13 11.72 10.82
CA CYS A 309 13.71 12.92 11.40
C CYS A 309 12.79 14.11 11.13
N LEU A 310 12.30 14.74 12.19
CA LEU A 310 11.47 15.93 12.13
C LEU A 310 12.27 17.15 12.59
N LYS A 311 11.89 18.33 12.09
CA LYS A 311 12.47 19.61 12.51
C LYS A 311 11.42 20.47 13.21
N ASP A 312 11.86 21.18 14.26
CA ASP A 312 11.07 22.24 14.88
C ASP A 312 11.20 23.56 14.08
N GLU A 313 10.48 24.59 14.50
CA GLU A 313 10.51 25.92 13.87
C GLU A 313 11.89 26.60 13.91
N LYS A 314 12.80 26.15 14.79
CA LYS A 314 14.18 26.62 14.89
C LYS A 314 15.17 25.78 14.09
N GLY A 315 14.69 24.70 13.44
CA GLY A 315 15.50 23.76 12.68
C GLY A 315 16.19 22.69 13.54
N ASN A 316 15.85 22.56 14.82
CA ASN A 316 16.38 21.47 15.64
C ASN A 316 15.76 20.15 15.20
N GLU A 317 16.62 19.15 15.01
CA GLU A 317 16.22 17.81 14.60
C GLU A 317 15.79 16.97 15.82
N THR A 318 14.79 16.14 15.64
CA THR A 318 14.40 15.09 16.57
C THR A 318 13.88 13.89 15.80
N TRP A 319 14.17 12.69 16.27
CA TRP A 319 13.68 11.48 15.65
C TRP A 319 12.38 11.03 16.28
N MET A 320 11.53 10.45 15.45
CA MET A 320 10.26 9.88 15.87
C MET A 320 10.12 8.48 15.29
N PHE A 321 9.92 7.49 16.18
CA PHE A 321 9.49 6.16 15.78
C PHE A 321 7.97 6.09 15.78
N TRP A 322 7.40 5.47 14.76
CA TRP A 322 5.96 5.37 14.49
C TRP A 322 5.52 3.92 14.32
N SER A 323 4.27 3.58 14.70
CA SER A 323 3.63 2.29 14.47
C SER A 323 2.27 2.41 13.80
N ALA A 324 1.74 1.31 13.26
CA ALA A 324 0.50 1.30 12.49
C ALA A 324 -0.71 1.92 13.21
N ASP A 325 -0.80 1.75 14.53
CA ASP A 325 -1.88 2.30 15.36
C ASP A 325 -1.84 3.83 15.50
N GLY A 326 -0.80 4.48 14.96
CA GLY A 326 -0.53 5.89 15.15
C GLY A 326 0.04 6.22 16.53
N PHE A 327 0.61 5.23 17.21
CA PHE A 327 1.46 5.49 18.36
C PHE A 327 2.84 5.92 17.89
N TYR A 328 3.43 6.88 18.60
CA TYR A 328 4.76 7.36 18.29
C TYR A 328 5.58 7.62 19.55
N PHE A 329 6.89 7.56 19.37
CA PHE A 329 7.90 7.69 20.42
C PHE A 329 8.96 8.68 19.97
N TRP A 330 9.22 9.70 20.80
CA TRP A 330 10.32 10.63 20.56
C TRP A 330 11.66 10.00 20.94
N GLY A 331 12.71 10.36 20.23
CA GLY A 331 14.05 9.87 20.54
C GLY A 331 15.14 10.52 19.72
N GLU A 332 16.32 9.94 19.83
CA GLU A 332 17.51 10.25 19.06
C GLU A 332 17.95 9.00 18.30
N PHE A 333 18.47 9.17 17.09
CA PHE A 333 18.93 8.06 16.26
C PHE A 333 20.31 8.39 15.67
N ASP A 334 21.28 7.51 15.90
CA ASP A 334 22.68 7.68 15.47
C ASP A 334 23.03 6.93 14.18
N GLY A 335 22.09 6.20 13.60
CA GLY A 335 22.29 5.32 12.45
C GLY A 335 22.48 3.85 12.83
N TYR A 336 22.47 3.55 14.13
CA TYR A 336 22.58 2.20 14.68
C TYR A 336 21.49 1.92 15.70
N GLN A 337 21.25 2.82 16.64
CA GLN A 337 20.34 2.64 17.76
C GLN A 337 19.37 3.80 17.89
N PHE A 338 18.14 3.49 18.24
CA PHE A 338 17.10 4.48 18.56
C PHE A 338 16.97 4.59 20.08
N GLN A 339 17.42 5.70 20.65
CA GLN A 339 17.37 5.98 22.07
C GLN A 339 16.12 6.80 22.40
N THR A 340 15.27 6.29 23.29
CA THR A 340 14.01 6.90 23.68
C THR A 340 13.75 6.71 25.17
N ASP A 341 12.93 7.57 25.77
CA ASP A 341 12.41 7.40 27.14
C ASP A 341 11.25 6.37 27.18
N GLY A 342 10.80 5.87 26.03
CA GLY A 342 9.70 4.91 25.91
C GLY A 342 8.32 5.49 26.19
N VAL A 343 8.20 6.82 26.32
CA VAL A 343 6.89 7.46 26.51
C VAL A 343 6.08 7.38 25.22
N ARG A 344 4.96 6.68 25.31
CA ARG A 344 4.04 6.50 24.18
C ARG A 344 3.13 7.70 24.02
N HIS A 345 3.11 8.25 22.81
CA HIS A 345 2.17 9.27 22.37
C HIS A 345 1.18 8.70 21.37
N ALA A 346 0.02 9.34 21.19
CA ALA A 346 -0.99 8.94 20.23
C ALA A 346 -1.31 10.09 19.26
N ALA A 347 -1.23 9.82 17.98
CA ALA A 347 -1.53 10.76 16.90
C ALA A 347 -3.00 10.72 16.46
N TYR A 348 -3.71 9.62 16.74
CA TYR A 348 -5.10 9.41 16.35
C TYR A 348 -6.02 9.32 17.55
N ILE A 349 -7.20 9.92 17.43
CA ILE A 349 -8.25 9.89 18.49
C ILE A 349 -9.01 8.58 18.45
N ASN A 350 -9.06 7.91 17.30
CA ASN A 350 -9.83 6.68 17.08
C ASN A 350 -9.01 5.66 16.27
N LYS A 351 -9.61 4.50 16.01
CA LYS A 351 -8.96 3.38 15.32
C LYS A 351 -9.26 3.33 13.81
N ILE A 352 -9.78 4.40 13.20
CA ILE A 352 -10.10 4.40 11.76
C ILE A 352 -8.82 4.53 10.94
N ALA A 353 -7.95 5.46 11.28
CA ALA A 353 -6.65 5.61 10.64
C ALA A 353 -5.67 4.53 11.15
N TYR A 354 -4.94 3.89 10.23
CA TYR A 354 -4.03 2.79 10.51
C TYR A 354 -2.92 2.74 9.47
N ALA A 355 -1.82 2.04 9.77
CA ALA A 355 -0.73 1.72 8.84
C ALA A 355 -0.17 2.93 8.07
N ALA A 356 -0.14 4.11 8.71
CA ALA A 356 0.40 5.30 8.05
C ALA A 356 1.87 5.11 7.71
N GLN A 357 2.24 5.58 6.51
CA GLN A 357 3.62 5.60 6.04
C GLN A 357 3.97 7.00 5.55
N THR A 358 5.26 7.37 5.64
CA THR A 358 5.76 8.63 5.10
C THR A 358 6.34 8.48 3.70
N TYR A 359 6.23 9.54 2.90
CA TYR A 359 6.87 9.62 1.59
C TYR A 359 8.40 9.72 1.72
N SER A 360 9.10 9.05 0.85
CA SER A 360 10.53 9.28 0.61
C SER A 360 10.75 10.37 -0.45
N ASN A 361 11.95 10.98 -0.44
CA ASN A 361 12.41 11.96 -1.43
C ASN A 361 11.58 13.25 -1.53
N THR A 362 10.92 13.67 -0.45
CA THR A 362 10.13 14.92 -0.39
C THR A 362 10.94 16.12 0.10
N GLY A 363 12.25 16.04 0.09
CA GLY A 363 13.16 17.08 0.58
C GLY A 363 13.01 17.27 2.09
N ASN A 364 12.70 18.50 2.51
CA ASN A 364 12.55 18.81 3.93
C ASN A 364 11.13 18.54 4.50
N ARG A 365 10.22 18.01 3.70
CA ARG A 365 8.84 17.71 4.11
C ARG A 365 8.74 16.27 4.59
N VAL A 366 8.02 16.03 5.66
CA VAL A 366 7.63 14.69 6.11
C VAL A 366 6.13 14.55 5.91
N ILE A 367 5.75 13.90 4.81
CA ILE A 367 4.36 13.76 4.38
C ILE A 367 3.90 12.35 4.65
N SER A 368 2.83 12.19 5.44
CA SER A 368 2.28 10.91 5.85
C SER A 368 0.89 10.68 5.29
N VAL A 369 0.61 9.43 4.91
CA VAL A 369 -0.70 8.99 4.44
C VAL A 369 -1.12 7.74 5.21
N PRO A 370 -2.24 7.74 5.95
CA PRO A 370 -2.79 6.55 6.60
C PRO A 370 -3.81 5.83 5.72
N TRP A 371 -3.99 4.54 5.91
CA TRP A 371 -5.18 3.83 5.51
C TRP A 371 -6.35 4.15 6.44
N LEU A 372 -7.55 4.34 5.87
CA LEU A 372 -8.80 4.53 6.62
C LEU A 372 -9.64 3.24 6.55
N ARG A 373 -9.81 2.59 7.70
CA ARG A 373 -10.53 1.33 7.87
C ARG A 373 -12.04 1.54 7.84
N PHE A 374 -12.56 1.96 6.68
CA PHE A 374 -14.00 2.07 6.49
C PHE A 374 -14.60 0.71 6.11
N PRO A 375 -15.74 0.33 6.71
CA PRO A 375 -16.44 -0.88 6.32
C PRO A 375 -16.98 -0.78 4.89
N ASN A 376 -17.04 -1.90 4.18
CA ASN A 376 -17.78 -2.00 2.94
C ASN A 376 -19.27 -1.79 3.21
N ARG A 377 -19.92 -0.94 2.43
CA ARG A 377 -21.36 -0.65 2.52
C ARG A 377 -22.07 -0.98 1.21
N GLY A 378 -21.81 -2.16 0.64
CA GLY A 378 -22.38 -2.60 -0.63
C GLY A 378 -21.76 -1.92 -1.84
N ARG A 379 -20.53 -1.37 -1.71
CA ARG A 379 -19.78 -0.76 -2.81
C ARG A 379 -18.84 -1.79 -3.43
N ASN A 380 -18.51 -1.59 -4.69
CA ASN A 380 -17.53 -2.43 -5.40
C ASN A 380 -16.07 -2.16 -4.94
N TYR A 381 -15.87 -1.45 -3.85
CA TYR A 381 -14.57 -1.20 -3.24
C TYR A 381 -14.66 -1.11 -1.71
N THR A 382 -13.54 -1.34 -1.04
CA THR A 382 -13.40 -1.20 0.42
C THR A 382 -12.11 -0.47 0.75
N GLY A 383 -12.16 0.39 1.77
CA GLY A 383 -11.02 1.19 2.22
C GLY A 383 -10.90 2.54 1.49
N ALA A 384 -10.10 3.43 2.07
CA ALA A 384 -9.72 4.72 1.50
C ALA A 384 -8.38 5.14 2.10
N MET A 385 -7.63 5.99 1.40
CA MET A 385 -6.49 6.70 1.99
C MET A 385 -6.94 7.95 2.71
N GLY A 386 -6.31 8.22 3.85
CA GLY A 386 -6.49 9.48 4.56
C GLY A 386 -5.94 10.66 3.76
N LEU A 387 -6.38 11.86 4.13
CA LEU A 387 -5.79 13.06 3.56
C LEU A 387 -4.31 13.12 3.92
N PRO A 388 -3.40 13.34 2.95
CA PRO A 388 -1.99 13.51 3.23
C PRO A 388 -1.74 14.64 4.24
N ARG A 389 -0.86 14.39 5.21
CA ARG A 389 -0.53 15.33 6.29
C ARG A 389 0.96 15.55 6.35
N GLU A 390 1.34 16.78 6.59
CA GLU A 390 2.72 17.17 6.83
C GLU A 390 3.00 17.16 8.34
N PHE A 391 4.07 16.48 8.73
CA PHE A 391 4.49 16.34 10.12
C PHE A 391 5.60 17.32 10.46
N SER A 392 5.52 17.93 11.63
CA SER A 392 6.55 18.76 12.22
C SER A 392 6.51 18.69 13.74
N VAL A 393 7.53 19.24 14.39
CA VAL A 393 7.58 19.34 15.84
C VAL A 393 7.04 20.69 16.29
N ALA A 394 6.13 20.67 17.26
CA ALA A 394 5.69 21.86 17.98
C ALA A 394 5.89 21.69 19.49
N TYR A 395 5.72 22.76 20.24
CA TYR A 395 5.79 22.76 21.69
C TYR A 395 4.49 23.28 22.29
N LYS A 396 3.91 22.52 23.21
CA LYS A 396 2.75 22.92 23.99
C LYS A 396 3.09 22.86 25.48
N ASN A 397 3.01 23.98 26.17
CA ASN A 397 3.40 24.10 27.60
C ASN A 397 4.83 23.61 27.89
N GLY A 398 5.75 23.77 26.93
CA GLY A 398 7.14 23.31 27.04
C GLY A 398 7.37 21.84 26.67
N GLU A 399 6.31 21.07 26.44
CA GLU A 399 6.40 19.67 26.01
C GLU A 399 6.39 19.56 24.49
N LYS A 400 7.21 18.66 23.95
CA LYS A 400 7.31 18.33 22.53
C LYS A 400 6.05 17.58 22.09
N VAL A 401 5.40 18.04 21.01
CA VAL A 401 4.21 17.42 20.44
C VAL A 401 4.34 17.28 18.91
N LEU A 402 3.74 16.23 18.35
CA LEU A 402 3.63 16.08 16.91
C LEU A 402 2.56 17.05 16.36
N ARG A 403 2.97 17.94 15.48
CA ARG A 403 2.07 18.77 14.70
C ARG A 403 1.77 18.07 13.39
N GLN A 404 0.49 17.91 13.08
CA GLN A 404 -0.03 17.30 11.86
C GLN A 404 -0.92 18.32 11.16
N GLU A 405 -0.53 18.76 10.00
CA GLU A 405 -1.31 19.68 9.19
C GLU A 405 -1.66 19.06 7.84
N PRO A 406 -2.82 19.37 7.24
CA PRO A 406 -3.05 19.04 5.84
C PRO A 406 -1.89 19.57 5.00
N VAL A 407 -1.52 18.85 3.95
CA VAL A 407 -0.47 19.32 3.04
C VAL A 407 -0.84 20.69 2.46
N ARG A 408 0.14 21.54 2.20
CA ARG A 408 -0.06 22.90 1.70
C ARG A 408 -0.88 22.94 0.41
N GLU A 409 -0.74 21.95 -0.45
CA GLU A 409 -1.49 21.82 -1.72
C GLU A 409 -3.00 21.79 -1.47
N TYR A 410 -3.44 21.22 -0.35
CA TYR A 410 -4.84 21.24 0.08
C TYR A 410 -5.26 22.64 0.52
N GLU A 411 -4.46 23.31 1.32
CA GLU A 411 -4.75 24.69 1.77
C GLU A 411 -4.79 25.66 0.58
N ASP A 412 -3.87 25.52 -0.37
CA ASP A 412 -3.81 26.35 -1.58
C ASP A 412 -5.02 26.14 -2.51
N SER A 413 -5.62 24.94 -2.48
CA SER A 413 -6.82 24.61 -3.27
C SER A 413 -8.13 25.14 -2.70
N ARG A 414 -8.13 25.55 -1.42
CA ARG A 414 -9.33 26.00 -0.73
C ARG A 414 -9.84 27.31 -1.30
N LYS A 415 -11.14 27.36 -1.62
CA LYS A 415 -11.85 28.59 -1.95
C LYS A 415 -12.74 28.95 -0.76
N PRO A 416 -12.63 30.15 -0.17
CA PRO A 416 -13.53 30.55 0.89
C PRO A 416 -14.96 30.67 0.32
N VAL A 417 -15.83 29.78 0.77
CA VAL A 417 -17.26 29.80 0.42
C VAL A 417 -18.03 30.69 1.38
N TYR A 418 -17.51 30.81 2.60
CA TYR A 418 -18.13 31.62 3.66
C TYR A 418 -17.06 32.01 4.71
N ASP A 419 -16.90 33.31 4.96
CA ASP A 419 -16.03 33.83 6.03
C ASP A 419 -16.93 34.38 7.13
N ASN A 420 -17.24 33.54 8.12
CA ASN A 420 -17.88 34.00 9.35
C ASN A 420 -16.80 34.07 10.44
N THR A 421 -16.14 35.17 10.54
CA THR A 421 -15.33 35.49 11.71
C THR A 421 -16.25 35.53 12.93
N MET A 422 -16.40 34.40 13.63
CA MET A 422 -17.08 34.34 14.93
C MET A 422 -16.31 35.20 15.93
N LYS A 423 -16.61 36.49 15.93
CA LYS A 423 -16.27 37.36 17.05
C LYS A 423 -17.27 37.01 18.15
N ASN A 424 -16.81 36.30 19.21
CA ASN A 424 -17.52 35.98 20.45
C ASN A 424 -18.36 34.69 20.47
N VAL A 425 -17.71 33.53 20.49
CA VAL A 425 -18.33 32.24 20.89
C VAL A 425 -18.44 32.07 22.43
N ARG A 426 -17.97 33.02 23.23
CA ARG A 426 -17.90 32.86 24.71
C ARG A 426 -19.16 33.26 25.48
N GLN A 427 -20.26 33.61 24.82
CA GLN A 427 -21.42 34.17 25.53
C GLN A 427 -22.78 33.50 25.26
N GLN A 428 -22.84 32.37 24.55
CA GLN A 428 -24.14 31.70 24.28
C GLN A 428 -24.37 30.35 24.96
N ASP A 429 -23.43 29.82 25.73
CA ASP A 429 -23.60 28.49 26.37
C ASP A 429 -24.04 28.55 27.84
N THR A 430 -24.50 29.67 28.36
CA THR A 430 -24.95 29.80 29.75
C THR A 430 -26.40 30.25 29.95
N GLU A 431 -27.22 30.26 28.92
CA GLU A 431 -28.66 30.57 29.10
C GLU A 431 -29.52 29.52 28.37
N ASN A 432 -29.53 28.29 28.81
CA ASN A 432 -30.66 27.36 28.69
C ASN A 432 -30.38 26.15 29.61
N GLU A 433 -30.73 26.31 30.89
CA GLU A 433 -31.20 25.25 31.74
C GLU A 433 -32.70 25.02 31.53
#